data_3facfc455d0624d52cd3068136a14985
#
_entry.id   3facfc455d0624d52cd3068136a14985
#
_cell.length_a   1.000
_cell.length_b   1.000
_cell.length_c   1.000
_cell.angle_alpha   90.00
_cell.angle_beta   90.00
_cell.angle_gamma   90.00
#
_symmetry.space_group_name_H-M   'P 1'
#
loop_
_entity.id
_entity.type
_entity.pdbx_description
1 polymer ?
#
loop_
_entity_poly.entity_id
_entity_poly.type
_entity_poly.pdbx_seq_one_letter_code
_entity_poly.pdbx_strand_id
1 'polypeptide(L)'
;MENDLAIETCTLSQDKITLYGKQSVLDQISSIDVSLPVSSITSDRTLKLPITLPSGITTSDISEVSISVTVGKQSKKTFKDVPIKFVNLGDREASSDISTVDVTVYGGEEMLQKIDKEDIIVTADLKGLSENKKTSLALKVSGENRLVDYKLDTSEISVTVTKK
;
A
#
# COMPACT_ATOMS: atom_id res chain seq x y z
N MET A 1 -5.92 -14.77 -5.62
CA MET A 1 -5.23 -16.06 -5.35
C MET A 1 -6.22 -16.99 -4.68
N GLU A 2 -6.09 -18.29 -4.81
CA GLU A 2 -6.87 -19.23 -4.02
C GLU A 2 -6.65 -18.97 -2.53
N ASN A 3 -7.66 -19.24 -1.70
CA ASN A 3 -7.78 -18.72 -0.34
C ASN A 3 -6.64 -19.05 0.65
N ASP A 4 -5.68 -19.90 0.26
CA ASP A 4 -4.58 -20.37 1.13
C ASP A 4 -3.17 -20.09 0.58
N LEU A 5 -3.05 -19.36 -0.53
CA LEU A 5 -1.77 -19.04 -1.16
C LEU A 5 -1.43 -17.54 -1.05
N ALA A 6 -0.15 -17.26 -0.89
CA ALA A 6 0.41 -15.91 -0.88
C ALA A 6 1.75 -15.86 -1.60
N ILE A 7 2.14 -14.68 -2.05
CA ILE A 7 3.47 -14.46 -2.59
C ILE A 7 4.46 -14.44 -1.43
N GLU A 8 5.46 -15.31 -1.50
CA GLU A 8 6.58 -15.36 -0.54
C GLU A 8 7.70 -14.42 -0.95
N THR A 9 8.08 -14.45 -2.22
CA THR A 9 9.09 -13.54 -2.76
C THR A 9 8.68 -13.00 -4.12
N CYS A 10 9.15 -11.80 -4.41
CA CYS A 10 8.99 -11.17 -5.71
C CYS A 10 10.30 -10.45 -6.04
N THR A 11 11.01 -10.93 -7.03
CA THR A 11 12.33 -10.42 -7.41
C THR A 11 12.33 -9.97 -8.86
N LEU A 12 12.73 -8.73 -9.10
CA LEU A 12 12.93 -8.16 -10.42
C LEU A 12 14.29 -8.57 -10.98
N SER A 13 14.37 -8.81 -12.29
CA SER A 13 15.65 -9.01 -12.99
C SER A 13 16.49 -7.73 -13.00
N GLN A 14 15.84 -6.59 -13.01
CA GLN A 14 16.44 -5.25 -12.93
C GLN A 14 15.54 -4.33 -12.10
N ASP A 15 16.14 -3.58 -11.19
CA ASP A 15 15.47 -2.60 -10.33
C ASP A 15 15.61 -1.15 -10.84
N LYS A 16 16.39 -0.97 -11.92
CA LYS A 16 16.67 0.34 -12.53
C LYS A 16 16.42 0.29 -14.03
N ILE A 17 15.92 1.40 -14.53
CA ILE A 17 15.66 1.62 -15.96
C ILE A 17 16.16 3.01 -16.34
N THR A 18 16.77 3.13 -17.50
CA THR A 18 17.17 4.41 -18.08
C THR A 18 16.11 4.91 -19.04
N LEU A 19 15.60 6.10 -18.78
CA LEU A 19 14.59 6.75 -19.61
C LEU A 19 15.21 7.87 -20.45
N TYR A 20 14.71 8.01 -21.67
CA TYR A 20 15.10 9.08 -22.60
C TYR A 20 13.87 9.90 -22.99
N GLY A 21 13.96 11.21 -22.83
CA GLY A 21 12.85 12.12 -23.10
C GLY A 21 13.21 13.57 -22.83
N LYS A 22 12.21 14.46 -22.83
CA LYS A 22 12.42 15.86 -22.47
C LYS A 22 12.76 15.99 -21.00
N GLN A 23 13.75 16.80 -20.64
CA GLN A 23 14.22 16.99 -19.27
C GLN A 23 13.07 17.34 -18.32
N SER A 24 12.17 18.25 -18.70
CA SER A 24 11.04 18.66 -17.88
C SER A 24 10.04 17.53 -17.54
N VAL A 25 10.03 16.45 -18.34
CA VAL A 25 9.22 15.25 -18.08
C VAL A 25 10.00 14.27 -17.21
N LEU A 26 11.29 14.10 -17.51
CA LEU A 26 12.18 13.20 -16.73
C LEU A 26 12.25 13.62 -15.27
N ASP A 27 12.31 14.92 -14.99
CA ASP A 27 12.39 15.47 -13.63
C ASP A 27 11.15 15.18 -12.77
N GLN A 28 10.04 14.78 -13.39
CA GLN A 28 8.78 14.45 -12.70
C GLN A 28 8.61 12.95 -12.46
N ILE A 29 9.47 12.12 -13.03
CA ILE A 29 9.37 10.65 -12.95
C ILE A 29 10.42 10.12 -12.00
N SER A 30 9.99 9.58 -10.87
CA SER A 30 10.87 8.92 -9.90
C SER A 30 10.86 7.40 -10.00
N SER A 31 9.79 6.82 -10.56
CA SER A 31 9.62 5.38 -10.70
C SER A 31 8.69 5.02 -11.87
N ILE A 32 8.80 3.80 -12.36
CA ILE A 32 7.88 3.19 -13.32
C ILE A 32 7.20 2.01 -12.64
N ASP A 33 5.87 2.02 -12.62
CA ASP A 33 5.09 0.92 -12.06
C ASP A 33 4.90 -0.19 -13.10
N VAL A 34 5.12 -1.43 -12.67
CA VAL A 34 4.83 -2.64 -13.45
C VAL A 34 3.74 -3.43 -12.75
N SER A 35 2.66 -3.74 -13.47
CA SER A 35 1.52 -4.46 -12.91
C SER A 35 1.75 -5.97 -12.92
N LEU A 36 1.78 -6.58 -11.74
CA LEU A 36 1.86 -8.02 -11.57
C LEU A 36 0.45 -8.61 -11.48
N PRO A 37 0.05 -9.55 -12.37
CA PRO A 37 -1.27 -10.18 -12.35
C PRO A 37 -1.36 -11.26 -11.24
N VAL A 38 -1.41 -10.84 -9.99
CA VAL A 38 -1.34 -11.70 -8.79
C VAL A 38 -2.41 -12.78 -8.78
N SER A 39 -3.62 -12.48 -9.26
CA SER A 39 -4.75 -13.43 -9.27
C SER A 39 -4.51 -14.69 -10.11
N SER A 40 -3.61 -14.63 -11.08
CA SER A 40 -3.27 -15.75 -11.96
C SER A 40 -2.04 -16.56 -11.50
N ILE A 41 -1.43 -16.18 -10.37
CA ILE A 41 -0.22 -16.82 -9.87
C ILE A 41 -0.62 -17.86 -8.81
N THR A 42 -0.47 -19.13 -9.15
CA THR A 42 -0.81 -20.28 -8.30
C THR A 42 0.40 -21.17 -7.96
N SER A 43 1.56 -20.87 -8.54
CA SER A 43 2.82 -21.60 -8.33
C SER A 43 4.00 -20.70 -8.67
N ASP A 44 5.17 -21.10 -8.24
CA ASP A 44 6.43 -20.45 -8.58
C ASP A 44 6.58 -20.28 -10.10
N ARG A 45 6.92 -19.07 -10.52
CA ARG A 45 7.12 -18.77 -11.92
C ARG A 45 7.92 -17.49 -12.15
N THR A 46 8.52 -17.41 -13.33
CA THR A 46 9.08 -16.17 -13.84
C THR A 46 8.18 -15.63 -14.95
N LEU A 47 7.77 -14.38 -14.81
CA LEU A 47 6.95 -13.66 -15.78
C LEU A 47 7.79 -12.58 -16.47
N LYS A 48 7.60 -12.42 -17.77
CA LYS A 48 8.09 -11.25 -18.50
C LYS A 48 6.94 -10.27 -18.67
N LEU A 49 7.12 -9.07 -18.14
CA LEU A 49 6.11 -8.03 -18.17
C LEU A 49 6.61 -6.83 -18.99
N PRO A 50 5.78 -6.31 -19.90
CA PRO A 50 6.12 -5.13 -20.66
C PRO A 50 6.14 -3.90 -19.76
N ILE A 51 7.07 -3.00 -20.02
CA ILE A 51 7.16 -1.70 -19.36
C ILE A 51 6.35 -0.69 -20.15
N THR A 52 5.36 -0.08 -19.51
CA THR A 52 4.58 1.00 -20.10
C THR A 52 5.25 2.33 -19.79
N LEU A 53 5.72 3.01 -20.84
CA LEU A 53 6.37 4.31 -20.70
C LEU A 53 5.34 5.41 -20.47
N PRO A 54 5.57 6.33 -19.51
CA PRO A 54 4.74 7.51 -19.32
C PRO A 54 4.72 8.44 -20.54
N SER A 55 3.66 9.22 -20.68
CA SER A 55 3.56 10.22 -21.74
C SER A 55 4.72 11.22 -21.71
N GLY A 56 5.34 11.45 -22.86
CA GLY A 56 6.48 12.36 -23.00
C GLY A 56 7.86 11.71 -22.86
N ILE A 57 7.91 10.42 -22.53
CA ILE A 57 9.11 9.60 -22.64
C ILE A 57 9.20 9.03 -24.04
N THR A 58 10.37 9.19 -24.67
CA THR A 58 10.59 8.76 -26.05
C THR A 58 10.98 7.30 -26.14
N THR A 59 11.85 6.83 -25.25
CA THR A 59 12.33 5.44 -25.22
C THR A 59 12.96 5.11 -23.86
N SER A 60 13.28 3.84 -23.66
CA SER A 60 14.02 3.31 -22.50
C SER A 60 15.07 2.30 -22.97
N ASP A 61 16.02 2.00 -22.11
CA ASP A 61 17.06 0.99 -22.37
C ASP A 61 16.53 -0.45 -22.36
N ILE A 62 15.40 -0.69 -21.67
CA ILE A 62 14.68 -1.97 -21.66
C ILE A 62 13.19 -1.75 -21.94
N SER A 63 12.55 -2.71 -22.59
CA SER A 63 11.11 -2.70 -22.91
C SER A 63 10.29 -3.68 -22.08
N GLU A 64 10.94 -4.62 -21.43
CA GLU A 64 10.32 -5.62 -20.55
C GLU A 64 11.21 -5.91 -19.34
N VAL A 65 10.61 -6.36 -18.26
CA VAL A 65 11.30 -6.82 -17.06
C VAL A 65 10.84 -8.23 -16.71
N SER A 66 11.77 -9.09 -16.28
CA SER A 66 11.45 -10.40 -15.75
C SER A 66 11.22 -10.31 -14.24
N ILE A 67 10.12 -10.89 -13.79
CA ILE A 67 9.75 -10.96 -12.36
C ILE A 67 9.69 -12.42 -11.96
N SER A 68 10.54 -12.84 -11.05
CA SER A 68 10.50 -14.17 -10.43
C SER A 68 9.67 -14.11 -9.16
N VAL A 69 8.63 -14.93 -9.10
CA VAL A 69 7.69 -14.99 -7.99
C VAL A 69 7.71 -16.39 -7.41
N THR A 70 7.85 -16.51 -6.09
CA THR A 70 7.61 -17.74 -5.35
C THR A 70 6.32 -17.64 -4.55
N VAL A 71 5.62 -18.75 -4.41
CA VAL A 71 4.30 -18.83 -3.78
C VAL A 71 4.36 -19.81 -2.62
N GLY A 72 3.85 -19.41 -1.48
CA GLY A 72 3.77 -20.23 -0.29
C GLY A 72 2.38 -20.22 0.34
N LYS A 73 2.26 -20.83 1.49
CA LYS A 73 1.03 -20.82 2.25
C LYS A 73 0.80 -19.43 2.85
N GLN A 74 -0.44 -18.93 2.78
CA GLN A 74 -0.79 -17.67 3.41
C GLN A 74 -0.61 -17.74 4.93
N SER A 75 0.12 -16.78 5.47
CA SER A 75 0.33 -16.53 6.89
C SER A 75 -0.27 -15.19 7.29
N LYS A 76 -0.27 -14.89 8.58
CA LYS A 76 -0.72 -13.60 9.10
C LYS A 76 0.18 -13.11 10.23
N LYS A 77 0.31 -11.77 10.34
CA LYS A 77 1.00 -11.09 11.44
C LYS A 77 0.11 -9.94 11.94
N THR A 78 -0.12 -9.87 13.25
CA THR A 78 -0.94 -8.80 13.85
C THR A 78 -0.04 -7.77 14.50
N PHE A 79 -0.23 -6.52 14.13
CA PHE A 79 0.42 -5.35 14.71
C PHE A 79 -0.56 -4.66 15.65
N LYS A 80 -0.20 -4.57 16.92
CA LYS A 80 -1.03 -3.96 17.95
C LYS A 80 -0.78 -2.47 18.08
N ASP A 81 -1.82 -1.74 18.46
CA ASP A 81 -1.74 -0.32 18.81
C ASP A 81 -1.15 0.54 17.68
N VAL A 82 -1.57 0.31 16.43
CA VAL A 82 -1.18 1.15 15.28
C VAL A 82 -1.90 2.51 15.40
N PRO A 83 -1.17 3.64 15.40
CA PRO A 83 -1.77 4.96 15.60
C PRO A 83 -2.65 5.37 14.41
N ILE A 84 -3.78 5.99 14.73
CA ILE A 84 -4.68 6.56 13.73
C ILE A 84 -4.23 7.98 13.39
N LYS A 85 -4.00 8.26 12.11
CA LYS A 85 -3.68 9.59 11.60
C LYS A 85 -4.94 10.27 11.07
N PHE A 86 -5.25 11.45 11.58
CA PHE A 86 -6.31 12.28 11.05
C PHE A 86 -5.82 13.07 9.85
N VAL A 87 -6.53 12.99 8.73
CA VAL A 87 -6.23 13.74 7.50
C VAL A 87 -7.34 14.74 7.19
N ASN A 88 -7.00 15.79 6.45
CA ASN A 88 -7.92 16.90 6.12
C ASN A 88 -8.48 17.63 7.34
N LEU A 89 -7.68 17.74 8.41
CA LEU A 89 -8.05 18.42 9.66
C LEU A 89 -8.17 19.94 9.50
N GLY A 90 -7.29 20.57 8.69
CA GLY A 90 -7.20 22.03 8.55
C GLY A 90 -6.86 22.70 9.89
N ASP A 91 -7.53 23.81 10.17
CA ASP A 91 -7.37 24.60 11.42
C ASP A 91 -8.29 24.09 12.54
N ARG A 92 -8.65 22.81 12.54
CA ARG A 92 -9.55 22.18 13.51
C ARG A 92 -8.79 21.19 14.39
N GLU A 93 -9.39 20.84 15.51
CA GLU A 93 -8.94 19.75 16.39
C GLU A 93 -9.90 18.57 16.28
N ALA A 94 -9.38 17.34 16.41
CA ALA A 94 -10.18 16.14 16.41
C ALA A 94 -9.94 15.35 17.70
N SER A 95 -11.01 14.87 18.29
CA SER A 95 -11.00 13.94 19.40
C SER A 95 -11.74 12.66 18.96
N SER A 96 -11.17 11.51 19.25
CA SER A 96 -11.77 10.21 18.97
C SER A 96 -11.89 9.37 20.24
N ASP A 97 -12.79 8.40 20.21
CA ASP A 97 -12.98 7.43 21.28
C ASP A 97 -11.80 6.46 21.42
N ILE A 98 -11.09 6.18 20.33
CA ILE A 98 -9.86 5.39 20.30
C ILE A 98 -8.79 6.10 19.47
N SER A 99 -7.53 5.94 19.85
CA SER A 99 -6.38 6.56 19.17
C SER A 99 -5.52 5.57 18.38
N THR A 100 -5.69 4.28 18.66
CA THR A 100 -4.95 3.18 18.03
C THR A 100 -5.89 2.05 17.65
N VAL A 101 -5.48 1.23 16.67
CA VAL A 101 -6.20 0.02 16.25
C VAL A 101 -5.22 -1.10 15.98
N ASP A 102 -5.68 -2.33 16.09
CA ASP A 102 -4.90 -3.49 15.69
C ASP A 102 -5.07 -3.72 14.18
N VAL A 103 -3.96 -4.03 13.51
CA VAL A 103 -3.94 -4.32 12.08
C VAL A 103 -3.39 -5.72 11.87
N THR A 104 -4.17 -6.57 11.22
CA THR A 104 -3.71 -7.89 10.80
C THR A 104 -3.33 -7.85 9.32
N VAL A 105 -2.09 -8.23 9.03
CA VAL A 105 -1.55 -8.32 7.68
C VAL A 105 -1.51 -9.79 7.27
N TYR A 106 -2.01 -10.09 6.08
CA TYR A 106 -2.02 -11.41 5.47
C TYR A 106 -1.09 -11.44 4.27
N GLY A 107 -0.24 -12.45 4.18
CA GLY A 107 0.72 -12.57 3.08
C GLY A 107 1.60 -13.80 3.26
N GLY A 108 2.63 -13.93 2.44
CA GLY A 108 3.68 -14.92 2.60
C GLY A 108 4.55 -14.61 3.82
N GLU A 109 5.07 -15.64 4.46
CA GLU A 109 5.83 -15.49 5.71
C GLU A 109 7.05 -14.58 5.54
N GLU A 110 7.82 -14.73 4.45
CA GLU A 110 8.98 -13.89 4.17
C GLU A 110 8.61 -12.42 3.94
N MET A 111 7.45 -12.15 3.33
CA MET A 111 6.93 -10.78 3.17
C MET A 111 6.53 -10.17 4.50
N LEU A 112 5.84 -10.95 5.35
CA LEU A 112 5.39 -10.49 6.67
C LEU A 112 6.54 -10.17 7.63
N GLN A 113 7.68 -10.89 7.51
CA GLN A 113 8.87 -10.63 8.32
C GLN A 113 9.51 -9.27 8.03
N LYS A 114 9.36 -8.78 6.81
CA LYS A 114 9.94 -7.50 6.35
C LYS A 114 9.06 -6.28 6.65
N ILE A 115 7.84 -6.49 7.18
CA ILE A 115 6.92 -5.40 7.50
C ILE A 115 7.12 -5.01 8.95
N ASP A 116 7.38 -3.73 9.17
CA ASP A 116 7.41 -3.09 10.47
C ASP A 116 6.12 -2.29 10.73
N LYS A 117 5.87 -1.97 11.99
CA LYS A 117 4.66 -1.23 12.40
C LYS A 117 4.60 0.15 11.77
N GLU A 118 5.75 0.76 11.56
CA GLU A 118 5.93 2.09 10.97
C GLU A 118 5.53 2.15 9.49
N ASP A 119 5.58 1.00 8.79
CA ASP A 119 5.18 0.88 7.38
C ASP A 119 3.66 0.89 7.22
N ILE A 120 2.92 0.70 8.33
CA ILE A 120 1.46 0.61 8.33
C ILE A 120 0.86 1.97 8.65
N ILE A 121 0.03 2.46 7.74
CA ILE A 121 -0.63 3.76 7.86
C ILE A 121 -2.13 3.55 8.00
N VAL A 122 -2.68 3.95 9.14
CA VAL A 122 -4.13 3.98 9.37
C VAL A 122 -4.58 5.43 9.36
N THR A 123 -5.57 5.75 8.53
CA THR A 123 -6.06 7.12 8.37
C THR A 123 -7.56 7.22 8.59
N ALA A 124 -7.96 8.36 9.18
CA ALA A 124 -9.34 8.81 9.29
C ALA A 124 -9.48 10.14 8.56
N ASP A 125 -10.33 10.19 7.52
CA ASP A 125 -10.52 11.37 6.70
C ASP A 125 -11.63 12.26 7.28
N LEU A 126 -11.25 13.44 7.76
CA LEU A 126 -12.16 14.42 8.39
C LEU A 126 -12.81 15.38 7.40
N LYS A 127 -12.65 15.15 6.10
CA LYS A 127 -13.23 16.01 5.06
C LYS A 127 -14.76 16.05 5.16
N GLY A 128 -15.31 17.26 5.22
CA GLY A 128 -16.76 17.48 5.21
C GLY A 128 -17.47 17.19 6.55
N LEU A 129 -16.75 16.89 7.64
CA LEU A 129 -17.37 16.73 8.94
C LEU A 129 -17.81 18.08 9.53
N SER A 130 -19.00 18.08 10.14
CA SER A 130 -19.53 19.20 10.89
C SER A 130 -18.86 19.32 12.25
N GLU A 131 -18.60 20.57 12.69
CA GLU A 131 -18.04 20.85 14.01
C GLU A 131 -19.04 20.52 15.15
N ASN A 132 -18.51 20.17 16.31
CA ASN A 132 -19.24 19.89 17.53
C ASN A 132 -20.28 18.75 17.42
N LYS A 133 -20.11 17.86 16.44
CA LYS A 133 -20.97 16.70 16.26
C LYS A 133 -20.13 15.42 16.32
N LYS A 134 -20.57 14.47 17.15
CA LYS A 134 -19.99 13.12 17.15
C LYS A 134 -20.42 12.37 15.88
N THR A 135 -19.47 11.91 15.09
CA THR A 135 -19.72 11.27 13.81
C THR A 135 -18.93 9.97 13.73
N SER A 136 -19.57 8.87 13.26
CA SER A 136 -18.88 7.62 12.94
C SER A 136 -18.10 7.82 11.64
N LEU A 137 -16.84 7.38 11.64
CA LEU A 137 -15.92 7.57 10.55
C LEU A 137 -15.19 6.28 10.22
N ALA A 138 -15.24 5.88 8.96
CA ALA A 138 -14.53 4.71 8.47
C ALA A 138 -13.02 4.96 8.43
N LEU A 139 -12.26 3.99 8.91
CA LEU A 139 -10.80 3.97 8.84
C LEU A 139 -10.34 3.36 7.52
N LYS A 140 -9.22 3.86 7.02
CA LYS A 140 -8.50 3.28 5.89
C LYS A 140 -7.13 2.81 6.37
N VAL A 141 -6.74 1.62 5.94
CA VAL A 141 -5.40 1.09 6.16
C VAL A 141 -4.67 0.93 4.85
N SER A 142 -3.38 1.22 4.87
CA SER A 142 -2.46 1.01 3.76
C SER A 142 -1.06 0.73 4.30
N GLY A 143 -0.18 0.23 3.44
CA GLY A 143 1.22 0.01 3.76
C GLY A 143 2.07 0.08 2.51
N GLU A 144 3.39 0.08 2.66
CA GLU A 144 4.33 0.16 1.55
C GLU A 144 4.31 -1.11 0.69
N ASN A 145 4.15 -2.27 1.32
CA ASN A 145 4.10 -3.54 0.60
C ASN A 145 2.72 -3.78 -0.02
N ARG A 146 2.64 -3.75 -1.35
CA ARG A 146 1.40 -3.96 -2.12
C ARG A 146 1.10 -5.44 -2.43
N LEU A 147 1.94 -6.37 -1.98
CA LEU A 147 1.78 -7.81 -2.20
C LEU A 147 1.17 -8.54 -1.01
N VAL A 148 0.73 -7.79 0.00
CA VAL A 148 0.06 -8.28 1.21
C VAL A 148 -1.27 -7.57 1.41
N ASP A 149 -2.17 -8.18 2.16
CA ASP A 149 -3.48 -7.63 2.49
C ASP A 149 -3.49 -7.10 3.93
N TYR A 150 -3.90 -5.85 4.11
CA TYR A 150 -4.04 -5.20 5.41
C TYR A 150 -5.50 -5.21 5.84
N LYS A 151 -5.79 -5.71 7.04
CA LYS A 151 -7.14 -5.69 7.62
C LYS A 151 -7.13 -5.05 8.99
N LEU A 152 -8.07 -4.14 9.21
CA LEU A 152 -8.35 -3.54 10.50
C LEU A 152 -9.23 -4.47 11.34
N ASP A 153 -8.96 -4.59 12.64
CA ASP A 153 -9.87 -5.22 13.59
C ASP A 153 -11.07 -4.32 13.89
N THR A 154 -10.86 -3.00 13.89
CA THR A 154 -11.88 -1.97 14.04
C THR A 154 -11.90 -1.08 12.79
N SER A 155 -12.98 -1.13 12.03
CA SER A 155 -13.12 -0.42 10.75
C SER A 155 -13.69 0.99 10.87
N GLU A 156 -14.30 1.34 12.02
CA GLU A 156 -14.94 2.63 12.26
C GLU A 156 -14.59 3.16 13.67
N ILE A 157 -14.50 4.46 13.78
CA ILE A 157 -14.31 5.17 15.05
C ILE A 157 -15.31 6.32 15.19
N SER A 158 -15.59 6.72 16.41
CA SER A 158 -16.37 7.93 16.67
C SER A 158 -15.44 9.13 16.86
N VAL A 159 -15.63 10.15 16.04
CA VAL A 159 -14.81 11.36 16.04
C VAL A 159 -15.69 12.58 16.29
N THR A 160 -15.19 13.50 17.09
CA THR A 160 -15.73 14.86 17.26
C THR A 160 -14.69 15.86 16.79
N VAL A 161 -15.08 16.75 15.90
CA VAL A 161 -14.22 17.82 15.39
C VAL A 161 -14.63 19.14 16.05
N THR A 162 -13.67 19.89 16.54
CA THR A 162 -13.88 21.22 17.15
C THR A 162 -13.02 22.26 16.46
N LYS A 163 -13.43 23.51 16.52
CA LYS A 163 -12.62 24.62 16.04
C LYS A 163 -11.45 24.85 17.03
N LYS A 164 -10.29 25.14 16.51
CA LYS A 164 -9.09 25.48 17.27
C LYS A 164 -9.19 26.87 17.86
#